data_11863682350954dbc3a4e438a5d5cc28
#
_entry.id   11863682350954dbc3a4e438a5d5cc28
#
_cell.length_a   1.000
_cell.length_b   1.000
_cell.length_c   1.000
_cell.angle_alpha   90.00
_cell.angle_beta   90.00
_cell.angle_gamma   90.00
#
_symmetry.space_group_name_H-M   'P 1'
#
loop_
_entity.id
_entity.type
_entity.pdbx_description
1 polymer ?
#
loop_
_entity_poly.entity_id
_entity_poly.type
_entity_poly.pdbx_seq_one_letter_code
_entity_poly.pdbx_strand_id
1 'polypeptide(L)'
;MIVWLASYPRSGNTLLRIILRNCFDVWSYGDVATCGTGDPELSNLGGVLHYSGERGALKSRLRGTSGLHFVKTHTETPEPNDRAIYVVRDGRAAIYSYQRFLRDFENLDFALEQISMGWPLAMTWAQHVSNWIDNPNVLFLRFEDLTAEGCPPLGAISKFIDRPILHPFEIAFSDLNKIRPQYFGVGRNAPGIERVECEAGDTFWRANGEMMNRLGYEKRSS
;
A
#
# COMPACT_ATOMS: atom_id res chain seq x y z
N MET A 1 1.70 -5.74 -20.48
CA MET A 1 1.20 -4.48 -19.85
C MET A 1 1.48 -4.54 -18.35
N ILE A 2 1.96 -3.47 -17.74
CA ILE A 2 2.18 -3.40 -16.29
C ILE A 2 0.89 -2.91 -15.59
N VAL A 3 0.57 -3.56 -14.46
CA VAL A 3 -0.40 -3.09 -13.47
C VAL A 3 0.37 -2.80 -12.19
N TRP A 4 0.45 -1.54 -11.81
CA TRP A 4 1.12 -1.15 -10.58
C TRP A 4 0.29 -1.49 -9.35
N LEU A 5 0.90 -2.12 -8.36
CA LEU A 5 0.32 -2.27 -7.03
C LEU A 5 0.91 -1.14 -6.18
N ALA A 6 0.22 -0.02 -6.18
CA ALA A 6 0.71 1.24 -5.63
C ALA A 6 0.08 1.56 -4.28
N SER A 7 0.83 2.18 -3.41
CA SER A 7 0.36 2.74 -2.15
C SER A 7 1.43 3.60 -1.50
N TYR A 8 1.05 4.55 -0.68
CA TYR A 8 1.98 5.08 0.31
C TYR A 8 2.49 3.94 1.21
N PRO A 9 3.74 3.94 1.69
CA PRO A 9 4.22 2.90 2.60
C PRO A 9 3.26 2.63 3.76
N ARG A 10 3.13 1.36 4.13
CA ARG A 10 2.28 0.89 5.24
C ARG A 10 0.76 1.10 5.05
N SER A 11 0.30 1.36 3.83
CA SER A 11 -1.12 1.53 3.52
C SER A 11 -1.84 0.24 3.09
N GLY A 12 -1.22 -0.94 3.17
CA GLY A 12 -1.89 -2.22 2.90
C GLY A 12 -1.47 -2.92 1.61
N ASN A 13 -0.36 -2.52 0.99
CA ASN A 13 0.14 -3.15 -0.24
C ASN A 13 0.35 -4.67 -0.10
N THR A 14 0.91 -5.11 1.03
CA THR A 14 1.11 -6.54 1.31
C THR A 14 -0.23 -7.29 1.39
N LEU A 15 -1.25 -6.72 2.03
CA LEU A 15 -2.59 -7.31 2.11
C LEU A 15 -3.22 -7.42 0.71
N LEU A 16 -3.14 -6.36 -0.11
CA LEU A 16 -3.61 -6.41 -1.50
C LEU A 16 -2.96 -7.58 -2.27
N ARG A 17 -1.65 -7.77 -2.12
CA ARG A 17 -0.92 -8.87 -2.80
C ARG A 17 -1.38 -10.24 -2.32
N ILE A 18 -1.64 -10.40 -1.02
CA ILE A 18 -2.20 -11.63 -0.45
C ILE A 18 -3.59 -11.91 -1.04
N ILE A 19 -4.46 -10.90 -1.14
CA ILE A 19 -5.77 -11.02 -1.77
C ILE A 19 -5.63 -11.42 -3.24
N LEU A 20 -4.78 -10.74 -4.00
CA LEU A 20 -4.53 -11.04 -5.41
C LEU A 20 -4.01 -12.48 -5.61
N ARG A 21 -3.10 -12.93 -4.76
CA ARG A 21 -2.55 -14.28 -4.82
C ARG A 21 -3.60 -15.33 -4.49
N ASN A 22 -4.35 -15.15 -3.41
CA ASN A 22 -5.29 -16.16 -2.93
C ASN A 22 -6.58 -16.22 -3.76
N CYS A 23 -7.09 -15.06 -4.19
CA CYS A 23 -8.39 -15.02 -4.88
C CYS A 23 -8.28 -15.11 -6.41
N PHE A 24 -7.13 -14.77 -7.00
CA PHE A 24 -6.96 -14.65 -8.46
C PHE A 24 -5.74 -15.38 -9.01
N ASP A 25 -4.99 -16.08 -8.16
CA ASP A 25 -3.69 -16.68 -8.51
C ASP A 25 -2.71 -15.70 -9.19
N VAL A 26 -2.71 -14.46 -8.73
CA VAL A 26 -1.85 -13.42 -9.26
C VAL A 26 -0.54 -13.36 -8.49
N TRP A 27 0.54 -13.46 -9.24
CA TRP A 27 1.91 -13.24 -8.74
C TRP A 27 2.37 -11.83 -9.10
N SER A 28 3.17 -11.21 -8.23
CA SER A 28 3.62 -9.84 -8.43
C SER A 28 5.10 -9.66 -8.12
N TYR A 29 5.79 -8.84 -8.89
CA TYR A 29 7.16 -8.46 -8.62
C TYR A 29 7.23 -7.56 -7.39
N GLY A 30 8.21 -7.82 -6.53
CA GLY A 30 8.56 -6.93 -5.44
C GLY A 30 9.20 -5.63 -5.93
N ASP A 31 9.28 -4.64 -5.05
CA ASP A 31 10.17 -3.50 -5.27
C ASP A 31 11.60 -3.96 -5.05
N VAL A 32 12.48 -3.75 -6.03
CA VAL A 32 13.88 -4.19 -5.96
C VAL A 32 14.62 -3.53 -4.78
N ALA A 33 14.28 -2.29 -4.46
CA ALA A 33 14.87 -1.56 -3.34
C ALA A 33 14.32 -2.00 -1.96
N THR A 34 13.12 -2.58 -1.93
CA THR A 34 12.47 -3.09 -0.72
C THR A 34 12.14 -4.55 -0.88
N CYS A 35 12.94 -5.24 -1.69
CA CYS A 35 12.74 -6.62 -2.08
C CYS A 35 12.80 -7.51 -0.87
N GLY A 36 11.70 -7.86 -0.48
CA GLY A 36 11.58 -8.92 0.47
C GLY A 36 11.65 -8.39 1.87
N THR A 37 10.64 -8.65 2.47
CA THR A 37 10.58 -8.85 3.89
C THR A 37 11.67 -9.80 4.40
N GLY A 38 12.51 -10.36 3.54
CA GLY A 38 13.41 -11.46 3.91
C GLY A 38 12.66 -12.70 4.44
N ASP A 39 11.33 -12.64 4.41
CA ASP A 39 10.42 -13.63 4.98
C ASP A 39 9.84 -14.50 3.86
N PRO A 40 10.31 -15.75 3.71
CA PRO A 40 9.85 -16.64 2.65
C PRO A 40 8.37 -17.00 2.78
N GLU A 41 7.84 -17.11 3.99
CA GLU A 41 6.44 -17.45 4.24
C GLU A 41 5.52 -16.32 3.77
N LEU A 42 5.85 -15.08 4.13
CA LEU A 42 5.10 -13.91 3.67
C LEU A 42 5.24 -13.69 2.16
N SER A 43 6.40 -14.00 1.60
CA SER A 43 6.64 -13.95 0.15
C SER A 43 5.78 -14.97 -0.60
N ASN A 44 5.66 -16.18 -0.11
CA ASN A 44 4.78 -17.22 -0.68
C ASN A 44 3.31 -16.84 -0.55
N LEU A 45 2.88 -16.38 0.64
CA LEU A 45 1.51 -15.97 0.90
C LEU A 45 1.08 -14.81 -0.01
N GLY A 46 1.97 -13.85 -0.26
CA GLY A 46 1.73 -12.68 -1.11
C GLY A 46 2.08 -12.89 -2.59
N GLY A 47 2.48 -14.09 -3.02
CA GLY A 47 2.83 -14.37 -4.41
C GLY A 47 3.95 -13.48 -4.94
N VAL A 48 5.10 -13.42 -4.22
CA VAL A 48 6.22 -12.54 -4.58
C VAL A 48 7.12 -13.19 -5.62
N LEU A 49 7.26 -12.53 -6.76
CA LEU A 49 8.28 -12.86 -7.77
C LEU A 49 9.54 -12.03 -7.48
N HIS A 50 10.66 -12.72 -7.35
CA HIS A 50 11.96 -12.08 -7.14
C HIS A 50 12.61 -11.75 -8.49
N TYR A 51 13.20 -10.56 -8.57
CA TYR A 51 13.98 -10.13 -9.72
C TYR A 51 15.29 -9.50 -9.21
N SER A 52 16.41 -10.02 -9.66
CA SER A 52 17.75 -9.62 -9.19
C SER A 52 18.42 -8.53 -10.04
N GLY A 53 17.74 -8.03 -11.07
CA GLY A 53 18.28 -6.99 -11.96
C GLY A 53 17.81 -5.59 -11.61
N GLU A 54 18.23 -4.62 -12.41
CA GLU A 54 17.78 -3.23 -12.26
C GLU A 54 16.28 -3.07 -12.58
N ARG A 55 15.61 -2.18 -11.86
CA ARG A 55 14.17 -1.91 -12.01
C ARG A 55 13.80 -1.45 -13.42
N GLY A 56 14.63 -0.59 -14.03
CA GLY A 56 14.44 -0.13 -15.40
C GLY A 56 14.45 -1.27 -16.42
N ALA A 57 15.37 -2.22 -16.28
CA ALA A 57 15.43 -3.41 -17.10
C ALA A 57 14.20 -4.31 -16.92
N LEU A 58 13.72 -4.47 -15.69
CA LEU A 58 12.47 -5.18 -15.42
C LEU A 58 11.27 -4.53 -16.12
N LYS A 59 11.10 -3.20 -15.98
CA LYS A 59 10.01 -2.44 -16.63
C LYS A 59 10.05 -2.63 -18.15
N SER A 60 11.21 -2.46 -18.77
CA SER A 60 11.39 -2.62 -20.22
C SER A 60 11.02 -4.04 -20.67
N ARG A 61 11.49 -5.05 -19.96
CA ARG A 61 11.16 -6.45 -20.23
C ARG A 61 9.67 -6.72 -20.14
N LEU A 62 9.01 -6.29 -19.04
CA LEU A 62 7.59 -6.52 -18.83
C LEU A 62 6.70 -5.78 -19.83
N ARG A 63 7.11 -4.59 -20.28
CA ARG A 63 6.42 -3.86 -21.35
C ARG A 63 6.53 -4.54 -22.70
N GLY A 64 7.64 -5.25 -22.97
CA GLY A 64 7.88 -5.99 -24.19
C GLY A 64 7.21 -7.36 -24.24
N THR A 65 6.59 -7.85 -23.15
CA THR A 65 5.94 -9.15 -23.09
C THR A 65 4.41 -9.03 -23.06
N SER A 66 3.74 -10.06 -23.61
CA SER A 66 2.26 -10.13 -23.57
C SER A 66 1.74 -10.42 -22.15
N GLY A 67 0.47 -10.07 -21.90
CA GLY A 67 -0.23 -10.31 -20.65
C GLY A 67 -0.10 -9.18 -19.62
N LEU A 68 -0.71 -9.40 -18.46
CA LEU A 68 -0.67 -8.47 -17.32
C LEU A 68 0.45 -8.88 -16.37
N HIS A 69 1.28 -7.92 -16.01
CA HIS A 69 2.38 -8.07 -15.06
C HIS A 69 2.13 -7.14 -13.87
N PHE A 70 2.09 -7.68 -12.69
CA PHE A 70 1.82 -6.92 -11.47
C PHE A 70 3.14 -6.56 -10.79
N VAL A 71 3.33 -5.28 -10.49
CA VAL A 71 4.58 -4.75 -9.90
C VAL A 71 4.26 -3.86 -8.72
N LYS A 72 4.80 -4.19 -7.55
CA LYS A 72 4.68 -3.36 -6.35
C LYS A 72 5.46 -2.06 -6.50
N THR A 73 4.88 -0.95 -6.03
CA THR A 73 5.59 0.32 -5.93
C THR A 73 5.14 1.16 -4.73
N HIS A 74 6.09 1.98 -4.21
CA HIS A 74 5.86 3.06 -3.28
C HIS A 74 6.41 4.40 -3.79
N THR A 75 7.07 4.42 -4.95
CA THR A 75 7.80 5.60 -5.44
C THR A 75 7.51 5.95 -6.90
N GLU A 76 6.88 5.05 -7.65
CA GLU A 76 6.55 5.34 -9.04
C GLU A 76 5.40 6.34 -9.13
N THR A 77 5.50 7.22 -10.11
CA THR A 77 4.38 7.99 -10.66
C THR A 77 3.86 7.27 -11.88
N PRO A 78 2.53 7.19 -12.08
CA PRO A 78 1.98 6.51 -13.25
C PRO A 78 2.35 7.26 -14.54
N GLU A 79 2.71 6.53 -15.59
CA GLU A 79 2.70 7.06 -16.93
C GLU A 79 1.23 7.15 -17.43
N PRO A 80 0.90 7.98 -18.43
CA PRO A 80 -0.50 8.23 -18.81
C PRO A 80 -1.31 6.98 -19.15
N ASN A 81 -0.67 5.92 -19.64
CA ASN A 81 -1.31 4.66 -20.03
C ASN A 81 -1.10 3.53 -18.99
N ASP A 82 -0.43 3.80 -17.90
CA ASP A 82 -0.20 2.79 -16.88
C ASP A 82 -1.51 2.53 -16.12
N ARG A 83 -1.76 1.25 -15.80
CA ARG A 83 -2.85 0.84 -14.93
C ARG A 83 -2.30 0.61 -13.52
N ALA A 84 -3.12 0.89 -12.53
CA ALA A 84 -2.74 0.60 -11.15
C ALA A 84 -3.92 0.19 -10.27
N ILE A 85 -3.65 -0.60 -9.25
CA ILE A 85 -4.50 -0.71 -8.08
C ILE A 85 -3.80 0.07 -6.98
N TYR A 86 -4.42 1.15 -6.54
CA TYR A 86 -3.89 2.01 -5.48
C TYR A 86 -4.62 1.76 -4.17
N VAL A 87 -3.88 1.45 -3.13
CA VAL A 87 -4.46 1.32 -1.78
C VAL A 87 -4.13 2.57 -0.97
N VAL A 88 -5.18 3.29 -0.57
CA VAL A 88 -5.10 4.40 0.39
C VAL A 88 -5.48 3.92 1.78
N ARG A 89 -4.91 4.56 2.78
CA ARG A 89 -5.22 4.39 4.21
C ARG A 89 -5.23 5.75 4.87
N ASP A 90 -5.94 5.91 5.99
CA ASP A 90 -5.81 7.10 6.84
C ASP A 90 -4.34 7.49 6.98
N GLY A 91 -4.02 8.73 6.56
CA GLY A 91 -2.64 9.21 6.48
C GLY A 91 -1.93 9.19 7.84
N ARG A 92 -2.66 9.45 8.94
CA ARG A 92 -2.13 9.39 10.31
C ARG A 92 -1.69 7.98 10.66
N ALA A 93 -2.56 7.00 10.37
CA ALA A 93 -2.25 5.59 10.61
C ALA A 93 -1.10 5.08 9.74
N ALA A 94 -1.03 5.51 8.49
CA ALA A 94 0.04 5.15 7.57
C ALA A 94 1.39 5.72 8.01
N ILE A 95 1.44 7.02 8.35
CA ILE A 95 2.65 7.73 8.81
C ILE A 95 3.20 7.13 10.11
N TYR A 96 2.34 6.90 11.10
CA TYR A 96 2.78 6.26 12.34
C TYR A 96 3.31 4.83 12.10
N SER A 97 2.61 4.04 11.29
CA SER A 97 3.07 2.71 10.95
C SER A 97 4.39 2.73 10.16
N TYR A 98 4.61 3.78 9.35
CA TYR A 98 5.84 3.95 8.60
C TYR A 98 7.01 4.37 9.50
N GLN A 99 6.79 5.27 10.47
CA GLN A 99 7.79 5.61 11.49
C GLN A 99 8.29 4.36 12.21
N ARG A 100 7.34 3.54 12.69
CA ARG A 100 7.71 2.28 13.36
C ARG A 100 8.51 1.35 12.45
N PHE A 101 8.11 1.21 11.20
CA PHE A 101 8.82 0.38 10.24
C PHE A 101 10.26 0.88 10.01
N LEU A 102 10.43 2.18 9.81
CA LEU A 102 11.76 2.78 9.62
C LEU A 102 12.66 2.54 10.83
N ARG A 103 12.14 2.73 12.04
CA ARG A 103 12.89 2.50 13.26
C ARG A 103 13.18 1.01 13.50
N ASP A 104 12.19 0.15 13.38
CA ASP A 104 12.29 -1.25 13.83
C ASP A 104 12.99 -2.15 12.79
N PHE A 105 13.02 -1.76 11.50
CA PHE A 105 13.59 -2.57 10.40
C PHE A 105 14.71 -1.90 9.63
N GLU A 106 14.65 -0.59 9.46
CA GLU A 106 15.66 0.15 8.69
C GLU A 106 16.70 0.84 9.61
N ASN A 107 16.48 0.79 10.91
CA ASN A 107 17.31 1.48 11.93
C ASN A 107 17.41 3.00 11.64
N LEU A 108 16.31 3.58 11.15
CA LEU A 108 16.17 5.01 10.85
C LEU A 108 15.15 5.62 11.79
N ASP A 109 15.54 6.65 12.53
CA ASP A 109 14.67 7.33 13.49
C ASP A 109 14.30 8.73 12.96
N PHE A 110 13.04 8.87 12.52
CA PHE A 110 12.46 10.13 12.09
C PHE A 110 11.32 10.52 13.01
N ALA A 111 11.24 11.80 13.35
CA ALA A 111 10.07 12.36 14.04
C ALA A 111 8.81 12.28 13.15
N LEU A 112 7.63 12.22 13.77
CA LEU A 112 6.36 12.18 13.04
C LEU A 112 6.16 13.41 12.16
N GLU A 113 6.63 14.60 12.60
CA GLU A 113 6.62 15.82 11.81
C GLU A 113 7.44 15.68 10.52
N GLN A 114 8.62 15.09 10.60
CA GLN A 114 9.50 14.89 9.44
C GLN A 114 8.83 13.97 8.41
N ILE A 115 8.22 12.87 8.86
CA ILE A 115 7.51 11.95 7.97
C ILE A 115 6.25 12.62 7.40
N SER A 116 5.53 13.40 8.20
CA SER A 116 4.37 14.18 7.75
C SER A 116 4.72 15.19 6.65
N MET A 117 5.95 15.70 6.67
CA MET A 117 6.51 16.60 5.66
C MET A 117 7.18 15.88 4.48
N GLY A 118 7.12 14.55 4.45
CA GLY A 118 7.55 13.76 3.30
C GLY A 118 8.90 13.03 3.45
N TRP A 119 9.55 13.08 4.59
CA TRP A 119 10.79 12.32 4.81
C TRP A 119 10.50 10.84 5.08
N PRO A 120 11.37 9.90 4.69
CA PRO A 120 12.50 10.03 3.75
C PRO A 120 12.11 9.92 2.27
N LEU A 121 10.81 9.86 1.94
CA LEU A 121 10.31 9.63 0.58
C LEU A 121 10.45 10.84 -0.35
N ALA A 122 10.81 12.01 0.18
CA ALA A 122 10.77 13.30 -0.52
C ALA A 122 9.35 13.66 -1.06
N MET A 123 8.30 13.12 -0.44
CA MET A 123 6.90 13.27 -0.86
C MET A 123 5.97 13.07 0.33
N THR A 124 5.06 14.01 0.58
CA THR A 124 4.05 13.86 1.63
C THR A 124 3.04 12.77 1.27
N TRP A 125 2.28 12.30 2.27
CA TRP A 125 1.20 11.35 2.01
C TRP A 125 0.18 11.92 1.01
N ALA A 126 -0.20 13.20 1.16
CA ALA A 126 -1.13 13.86 0.25
C ALA A 126 -0.61 13.95 -1.18
N GLN A 127 0.66 14.32 -1.38
CA GLN A 127 1.30 14.34 -2.70
C GLN A 127 1.34 12.95 -3.32
N HIS A 128 1.66 11.93 -2.52
CA HIS A 128 1.68 10.55 -3.00
C HIS A 128 0.29 10.11 -3.48
N VAL A 129 -0.76 10.43 -2.72
CA VAL A 129 -2.15 10.11 -3.09
C VAL A 129 -2.56 10.88 -4.36
N SER A 130 -2.21 12.18 -4.45
CA SER A 130 -2.61 13.02 -5.58
C SER A 130 -2.05 12.55 -6.91
N ASN A 131 -0.90 11.88 -6.92
CA ASN A 131 -0.33 11.31 -8.13
C ASN A 131 -1.19 10.19 -8.76
N TRP A 132 -2.13 9.62 -8.01
CA TRP A 132 -2.88 8.44 -8.43
C TRP A 132 -4.39 8.65 -8.51
N ILE A 133 -4.97 9.50 -7.64
CA ILE A 133 -6.41 9.55 -7.38
C ILE A 133 -7.25 9.97 -8.59
N ASP A 134 -6.72 10.86 -9.43
CA ASP A 134 -7.45 11.41 -10.58
C ASP A 134 -7.14 10.69 -11.90
N ASN A 135 -6.36 9.61 -11.87
CA ASN A 135 -6.05 8.83 -13.06
C ASN A 135 -7.19 7.82 -13.34
N PRO A 136 -7.89 7.89 -14.49
CA PRO A 136 -9.00 7.00 -14.81
C PRO A 136 -8.57 5.53 -14.98
N ASN A 137 -7.29 5.26 -15.15
CA ASN A 137 -6.73 3.92 -15.26
C ASN A 137 -6.35 3.32 -13.90
N VAL A 138 -6.75 3.96 -12.78
CA VAL A 138 -6.44 3.50 -11.43
C VAL A 138 -7.68 3.01 -10.72
N LEU A 139 -7.66 1.77 -10.25
CA LEU A 139 -8.60 1.27 -9.26
C LEU A 139 -8.16 1.74 -7.88
N PHE A 140 -8.91 2.65 -7.29
CA PHE A 140 -8.63 3.22 -5.98
C PHE A 140 -9.38 2.45 -4.89
N LEU A 141 -8.66 1.86 -3.94
CA LEU A 141 -9.20 1.04 -2.87
C LEU A 141 -8.81 1.62 -1.51
N ARG A 142 -9.70 1.51 -0.53
CA ARG A 142 -9.39 1.89 0.85
C ARG A 142 -8.88 0.68 1.63
N PHE A 143 -7.86 0.87 2.43
CA PHE A 143 -7.36 -0.16 3.34
C PHE A 143 -8.47 -0.65 4.29
N GLU A 144 -9.30 0.26 4.73
CA GLU A 144 -10.43 0.01 5.62
C GLU A 144 -11.42 -0.98 5.01
N ASP A 145 -11.65 -0.90 3.67
CA ASP A 145 -12.53 -1.84 2.96
C ASP A 145 -11.85 -3.21 2.77
N LEU A 146 -10.52 -3.23 2.60
CA LEU A 146 -9.78 -4.49 2.51
C LEU A 146 -9.75 -5.25 3.84
N THR A 147 -9.92 -4.56 4.97
CA THR A 147 -9.89 -5.13 6.33
C THR A 147 -11.26 -5.22 6.98
N ALA A 148 -12.33 -4.82 6.26
CA ALA A 148 -13.69 -4.90 6.76
C ALA A 148 -14.09 -6.34 7.06
N GLU A 149 -14.92 -6.52 8.09
CA GLU A 149 -15.62 -7.80 8.31
C GLU A 149 -16.52 -8.07 7.11
N GLY A 150 -16.35 -9.20 6.48
CA GLY A 150 -17.06 -9.58 5.27
C GLY A 150 -16.10 -9.99 4.17
N CYS A 151 -16.06 -9.24 3.11
CA CYS A 151 -15.25 -9.60 1.96
C CYS A 151 -14.57 -8.34 1.41
N PRO A 152 -13.28 -8.39 1.08
CA PRO A 152 -12.65 -7.32 0.32
C PRO A 152 -13.38 -7.12 -1.01
N PRO A 153 -13.25 -5.97 -1.68
CA PRO A 153 -13.99 -5.62 -2.91
C PRO A 153 -13.53 -6.45 -4.14
N LEU A 154 -13.63 -7.78 -4.03
CA LEU A 154 -13.15 -8.74 -5.05
C LEU A 154 -13.78 -8.50 -6.41
N GLY A 155 -15.07 -8.14 -6.45
CA GLY A 155 -15.77 -7.85 -7.72
C GLY A 155 -15.16 -6.67 -8.47
N ALA A 156 -14.78 -5.59 -7.76
CA ALA A 156 -14.12 -4.43 -8.38
C ALA A 156 -12.72 -4.81 -8.89
N ILE A 157 -11.97 -5.58 -8.11
CA ILE A 157 -10.65 -6.08 -8.51
C ILE A 157 -10.77 -6.99 -9.73
N SER A 158 -11.69 -7.97 -9.70
CA SER A 158 -11.96 -8.90 -10.81
C SER A 158 -12.22 -8.16 -12.13
N LYS A 159 -13.16 -7.19 -12.10
CA LYS A 159 -13.48 -6.36 -13.25
C LYS A 159 -12.28 -5.55 -13.74
N PHE A 160 -11.49 -5.01 -12.82
CA PHE A 160 -10.35 -4.17 -13.16
C PHE A 160 -9.22 -4.96 -13.81
N ILE A 161 -8.88 -6.17 -13.31
CA ILE A 161 -7.80 -6.99 -13.86
C ILE A 161 -8.26 -7.94 -14.97
N ASP A 162 -9.57 -7.96 -15.27
CA ASP A 162 -10.20 -8.87 -16.24
C ASP A 162 -9.88 -10.34 -15.94
N ARG A 163 -10.10 -10.74 -14.68
CA ARG A 163 -9.90 -12.13 -14.22
C ARG A 163 -11.03 -12.57 -13.30
N PRO A 164 -11.50 -13.83 -13.44
CA PRO A 164 -12.51 -14.36 -12.53
C PRO A 164 -11.95 -14.51 -11.11
N ILE A 165 -12.82 -14.41 -10.11
CA ILE A 165 -12.52 -14.79 -8.74
C ILE A 165 -12.45 -16.31 -8.69
N LEU A 166 -11.29 -16.85 -8.31
CA LEU A 166 -11.06 -18.30 -8.23
C LEU A 166 -11.47 -18.86 -6.87
N HIS A 167 -11.22 -18.10 -5.81
CA HIS A 167 -11.48 -18.50 -4.43
C HIS A 167 -11.98 -17.29 -3.63
N PRO A 168 -12.86 -17.48 -2.62
CA PRO A 168 -13.19 -16.44 -1.65
C PRO A 168 -11.95 -16.09 -0.82
N PHE A 169 -11.93 -14.87 -0.26
CA PHE A 169 -10.89 -14.49 0.66
C PHE A 169 -11.28 -14.88 2.09
N GLU A 170 -10.67 -15.93 2.61
CA GLU A 170 -11.01 -16.52 3.92
C GLU A 170 -9.99 -16.19 5.02
N ILE A 171 -8.91 -15.47 4.69
CA ILE A 171 -7.87 -15.14 5.66
C ILE A 171 -8.32 -13.92 6.47
N ALA A 172 -8.62 -14.12 7.75
CA ALA A 172 -8.94 -13.01 8.63
C ALA A 172 -7.70 -12.12 8.86
N PHE A 173 -7.91 -10.80 8.90
CA PHE A 173 -6.81 -9.87 9.17
C PHE A 173 -6.15 -10.14 10.53
N SER A 174 -6.93 -10.59 11.52
CA SER A 174 -6.42 -11.03 12.83
C SER A 174 -5.45 -12.21 12.74
N ASP A 175 -5.63 -13.11 11.78
CA ASP A 175 -4.73 -14.25 11.60
C ASP A 175 -3.42 -13.82 10.93
N LEU A 176 -3.48 -12.89 9.99
CA LEU A 176 -2.27 -12.26 9.44
C LEU A 176 -1.48 -11.52 10.54
N ASN A 177 -2.18 -10.86 11.47
CA ASN A 177 -1.55 -10.21 12.62
C ASN A 177 -0.83 -11.22 13.53
N LYS A 178 -1.43 -12.39 13.79
CA LYS A 178 -0.79 -13.45 14.60
C LYS A 178 0.47 -14.01 13.91
N ILE A 179 0.42 -14.17 12.59
CA ILE A 179 1.56 -14.70 11.80
C ILE A 179 2.71 -13.69 11.79
N ARG A 180 2.41 -12.41 11.55
CA ARG A 180 3.43 -11.35 11.42
C ARG A 180 2.93 -10.01 11.99
N PRO A 181 2.92 -9.84 13.31
CA PRO A 181 2.43 -8.61 13.96
C PRO A 181 3.21 -7.37 13.56
N GLN A 182 4.47 -7.52 13.16
CA GLN A 182 5.31 -6.43 12.68
C GLN A 182 4.86 -5.88 11.32
N TYR A 183 4.22 -6.70 10.49
CA TYR A 183 3.69 -6.27 9.18
C TYR A 183 2.22 -5.92 9.22
N PHE A 184 1.44 -6.67 10.00
CA PHE A 184 0.01 -6.50 10.15
C PHE A 184 -0.28 -6.00 11.55
N GLY A 185 -0.37 -4.68 11.72
CA GLY A 185 -0.74 -4.08 13.00
C GLY A 185 -2.20 -4.36 13.39
N VAL A 186 -2.73 -3.61 14.34
CA VAL A 186 -4.09 -3.80 14.88
C VAL A 186 -5.24 -3.37 13.94
N GLY A 187 -4.99 -3.15 12.66
CA GLY A 187 -6.04 -2.85 11.69
C GLY A 187 -6.67 -1.45 11.85
N ARG A 188 -8.01 -1.37 11.88
CA ARG A 188 -8.77 -0.11 11.88
C ARG A 188 -8.49 0.80 13.08
N ASN A 189 -8.25 0.22 14.24
CA ASN A 189 -8.03 0.92 15.50
C ASN A 189 -6.54 1.22 15.70
N ALA A 190 -5.91 1.85 14.72
CA ALA A 190 -4.49 2.19 14.81
C ALA A 190 -4.25 3.17 15.97
N PRO A 191 -3.61 2.72 17.08
CA PRO A 191 -3.28 3.60 18.20
C PRO A 191 -2.42 4.80 17.78
N GLY A 192 -1.90 4.75 16.57
CA GLY A 192 -1.07 5.78 15.99
C GLY A 192 -1.81 7.03 15.53
N ILE A 193 -3.13 6.97 15.29
CA ILE A 193 -3.88 8.16 14.88
C ILE A 193 -3.80 9.22 15.97
N GLU A 194 -4.08 8.85 17.23
CA GLU A 194 -4.01 9.75 18.38
C GLU A 194 -2.58 10.28 18.57
N ARG A 195 -1.59 9.44 18.36
CA ARG A 195 -0.20 9.82 18.51
C ARG A 195 0.25 10.85 17.48
N VAL A 196 -0.15 10.71 16.22
CA VAL A 196 0.11 11.72 15.18
C VAL A 196 -0.62 13.02 15.49
N GLU A 197 -1.87 12.96 15.95
CA GLU A 197 -2.63 14.17 16.34
C GLU A 197 -1.94 14.90 17.48
N CYS A 198 -1.43 14.20 18.49
CA CYS A 198 -0.78 14.81 19.65
C CYS A 198 0.64 15.33 19.35
N GLU A 199 1.45 14.57 18.62
CA GLU A 199 2.88 14.85 18.42
C GLU A 199 3.18 15.68 17.17
N ALA A 200 2.34 15.58 16.12
CA ALA A 200 2.57 16.21 14.81
C ALA A 200 1.31 16.82 14.19
N GLY A 201 0.21 16.96 14.93
CA GLY A 201 -1.10 17.32 14.39
C GLY A 201 -1.08 18.55 13.49
N ASP A 202 -0.54 19.67 13.93
CA ASP A 202 -0.50 20.91 13.13
C ASP A 202 0.33 20.74 11.85
N THR A 203 1.48 20.08 11.94
CA THR A 203 2.35 19.83 10.79
C THR A 203 1.68 18.84 9.83
N PHE A 204 1.08 17.78 10.35
CA PHE A 204 0.36 16.79 9.57
C PHE A 204 -0.80 17.43 8.81
N TRP A 205 -1.71 18.14 9.48
CA TRP A 205 -2.90 18.73 8.85
C TRP A 205 -2.56 19.86 7.87
N ARG A 206 -1.51 20.64 8.13
CA ARG A 206 -1.01 21.62 7.16
C ARG A 206 -0.53 20.97 5.86
N ALA A 207 0.17 19.83 5.95
CA ALA A 207 0.75 19.17 4.79
C ALA A 207 -0.22 18.22 4.06
N ASN A 208 -1.18 17.62 4.77
CA ASN A 208 -2.00 16.51 4.27
C ASN A 208 -3.51 16.74 4.38
N GLY A 209 -3.93 17.81 5.08
CA GLY A 209 -5.33 18.02 5.49
C GLY A 209 -6.31 18.11 4.33
N GLU A 210 -5.96 18.80 3.25
CA GLU A 210 -6.83 18.92 2.07
C GLU A 210 -7.17 17.53 1.49
N MET A 211 -6.17 16.68 1.30
CA MET A 211 -6.37 15.33 0.77
C MET A 211 -7.08 14.42 1.78
N MET A 212 -6.80 14.57 3.08
CA MET A 212 -7.53 13.87 4.14
C MET A 212 -9.03 14.18 4.07
N ASN A 213 -9.39 15.47 3.99
CA ASN A 213 -10.78 15.91 3.86
C ASN A 213 -11.43 15.43 2.56
N ARG A 214 -10.73 15.51 1.43
CA ARG A 214 -11.19 14.99 0.13
C ARG A 214 -11.55 13.51 0.20
N LEU A 215 -10.82 12.74 1.01
CA LEU A 215 -11.05 11.32 1.21
C LEU A 215 -11.99 11.01 2.38
N GLY A 216 -12.54 12.01 3.08
CA GLY A 216 -13.43 11.81 4.21
C GLY A 216 -12.73 11.28 5.48
N TYR A 217 -11.44 11.51 5.62
CA TYR A 217 -10.70 11.25 6.86
C TYR A 217 -10.70 12.53 7.72
N GLU A 218 -11.72 12.70 8.51
CA GLU A 218 -11.92 13.93 9.28
C GLU A 218 -10.95 14.06 10.47
N LYS A 219 -10.65 15.32 10.83
CA LYS A 219 -9.97 15.64 12.09
C LYS A 219 -10.89 15.27 13.24
N ARG A 220 -10.41 14.46 14.20
CA ARG A 220 -11.19 14.18 15.39
C ARG A 220 -11.35 15.48 16.19
N SER A 221 -12.59 15.83 16.52
CA SER A 221 -12.86 16.92 17.46
C SER A 221 -12.31 16.51 18.82
N SER A 222 -11.47 17.36 19.40
CA SER A 222 -10.91 17.23 20.75
C SER A 222 -12.01 17.33 21.80
#